data_4bde1bede883402b2b4c42c2b1220cf7
#
_entry.id   4bde1bede883402b2b4c42c2b1220cf7
#
_cell.length_a   1.000
_cell.length_b   1.000
_cell.length_c   1.000
_cell.angle_alpha   90.00
_cell.angle_beta   90.00
_cell.angle_gamma   90.00
#
_symmetry.space_group_name_H-M   'P 1'
#
loop_
_entity.id
_entity.type
_entity.pdbx_description
1 polymer ?
#
loop_
_entity_poly.entity_id
_entity_poly.type
_entity_poly.pdbx_seq_one_letter_code
_entity_poly.pdbx_strand_id
1 'polypeptide(L)'
;MRSSIIIISIAFIFLCSCKNENGNSVIAVGQMPNLVKDYSDNIHLVYGNGDSILYSYSSDRGSTFSAPSLISILPKLAASHTRGPQIASTSKGLTVTACNEMGDIFSFAKDGSGKWSQGARVNDMDTVAKENLMALAADGDNAFAVWLDLRDKHNKIFGAKSTDGGKSWSKNIMIYASPDTTVCECCKPSVAVKENNVYVMFRNWLNGNRDLYLIQSSDSGDTFGQAKKLGRGSWALNGCPMDGGGIAISNRGNPETVWNRKGVIYVCEPGKEEEELGKGKNCTIESVNGKNVYAWVENGEIIILKPQGMKKNLGKGHLPVIKAVNNEHILCVWEDGKQIHRAIVEL
;
A
#
# COMPACT_ATOMS: atom_id res chain seq x y z
N MET A 1 -15.11 28.98 57.49
CA MET A 1 -14.38 28.26 56.46
C MET A 1 -15.39 27.71 55.47
N ARG A 2 -15.50 28.30 54.27
CA ARG A 2 -16.41 27.83 53.19
C ARG A 2 -15.56 27.05 52.20
N SER A 3 -15.83 25.76 52.09
CA SER A 3 -15.18 24.89 51.08
C SER A 3 -15.91 25.03 49.76
N SER A 4 -15.22 25.55 48.74
CA SER A 4 -15.71 25.60 47.36
C SER A 4 -15.40 24.27 46.67
N ILE A 5 -16.43 23.58 46.24
CA ILE A 5 -16.33 22.35 45.42
C ILE A 5 -16.24 22.80 43.96
N ILE A 6 -15.10 22.53 43.33
CA ILE A 6 -14.91 22.74 41.88
C ILE A 6 -15.43 21.49 41.18
N ILE A 7 -16.52 21.62 40.43
CA ILE A 7 -17.05 20.56 39.55
C ILE A 7 -16.33 20.72 38.21
N ILE A 8 -15.46 19.80 37.88
CA ILE A 8 -14.82 19.69 36.55
C ILE A 8 -15.79 18.92 35.64
N SER A 9 -16.45 19.66 34.76
CA SER A 9 -17.25 19.05 33.68
C SER A 9 -16.34 18.52 32.59
N ILE A 10 -16.23 17.20 32.52
CA ILE A 10 -15.59 16.52 31.40
C ILE A 10 -16.57 16.55 30.22
N ALA A 11 -16.32 17.39 29.23
CA ALA A 11 -17.05 17.40 27.98
C ALA A 11 -16.64 16.17 27.14
N PHE A 12 -17.51 15.17 27.10
CA PHE A 12 -17.42 14.09 26.13
C PHE A 12 -17.74 14.65 24.74
N ILE A 13 -16.70 14.85 23.92
CA ILE A 13 -16.88 15.16 22.51
C ILE A 13 -17.32 13.88 21.81
N PHE A 14 -18.61 13.71 21.63
CA PHE A 14 -19.16 12.72 20.69
C PHE A 14 -18.78 13.19 19.28
N LEU A 15 -17.84 12.50 18.63
CA LEU A 15 -17.63 12.59 17.20
C LEU A 15 -18.86 12.00 16.52
N CYS A 16 -19.83 12.87 16.22
CA CYS A 16 -20.96 12.50 15.40
C CYS A 16 -20.44 12.19 13.99
N SER A 17 -20.36 10.91 13.61
CA SER A 17 -20.02 10.51 12.26
C SER A 17 -21.13 10.97 11.31
N CYS A 18 -20.92 12.09 10.63
CA CYS A 18 -21.79 12.53 9.55
C CYS A 18 -21.63 11.53 8.37
N LYS A 19 -22.64 10.70 8.13
CA LYS A 19 -22.78 9.93 6.91
C LYS A 19 -23.22 10.87 5.80
N ASN A 20 -22.43 11.01 4.74
CA ASN A 20 -22.88 11.62 3.51
C ASN A 20 -23.90 10.68 2.80
N GLU A 21 -24.69 11.23 1.88
CA GLU A 21 -25.72 10.48 1.11
C GLU A 21 -25.18 9.24 0.40
N ASN A 22 -23.88 9.14 0.15
CA ASN A 22 -23.18 8.01 -0.46
C ASN A 22 -22.70 6.94 0.55
N GLY A 23 -23.03 7.03 1.84
CA GLY A 23 -22.58 6.09 2.87
C GLY A 23 -21.10 6.26 3.26
N ASN A 24 -20.42 7.31 2.79
CA ASN A 24 -19.03 7.62 3.08
C ASN A 24 -18.91 8.23 4.47
N SER A 25 -17.83 7.92 5.19
CA SER A 25 -17.55 8.50 6.50
C SER A 25 -16.06 8.79 6.66
N VAL A 26 -15.75 9.90 7.36
CA VAL A 26 -14.42 10.18 7.86
C VAL A 26 -14.14 9.26 9.04
N ILE A 27 -13.00 8.56 9.01
CA ILE A 27 -12.60 7.60 10.05
C ILE A 27 -11.35 8.04 10.82
N ALA A 28 -10.53 8.91 10.23
CA ALA A 28 -9.32 9.41 10.89
C ALA A 28 -8.87 10.74 10.29
N VAL A 29 -7.96 11.41 10.99
CA VAL A 29 -7.19 12.56 10.50
C VAL A 29 -5.75 12.12 10.31
N GLY A 30 -5.27 12.18 9.07
CA GLY A 30 -3.93 11.71 8.67
C GLY A 30 -3.84 11.54 7.16
N GLN A 31 -2.73 10.94 6.72
CA GLN A 31 -2.38 10.80 5.30
C GLN A 31 -1.85 9.40 5.01
N MET A 32 -1.90 9.02 3.75
CA MET A 32 -1.38 7.77 3.23
C MET A 32 -1.91 6.53 3.95
N PRO A 33 -3.24 6.33 3.99
CA PRO A 33 -3.82 5.13 4.59
C PRO A 33 -3.38 3.86 3.84
N ASN A 34 -3.12 2.80 4.59
CA ASN A 34 -2.89 1.47 4.06
C ASN A 34 -3.65 0.43 4.88
N LEU A 35 -4.17 -0.62 4.22
CA LEU A 35 -5.04 -1.61 4.81
C LEU A 35 -4.49 -3.02 4.66
N VAL A 36 -4.75 -3.83 5.68
CA VAL A 36 -4.63 -5.29 5.59
C VAL A 36 -5.80 -5.96 6.31
N LYS A 37 -6.19 -7.12 5.84
CA LYS A 37 -7.09 -8.04 6.54
C LYS A 37 -6.24 -9.16 7.18
N ASP A 38 -6.48 -9.44 8.46
CA ASP A 38 -5.80 -10.52 9.16
C ASP A 38 -6.50 -11.88 8.97
N TYR A 39 -5.91 -12.94 9.51
CA TYR A 39 -6.45 -14.31 9.44
C TYR A 39 -7.74 -14.52 10.28
N SER A 40 -8.11 -13.52 11.09
CA SER A 40 -9.35 -13.50 11.88
C SER A 40 -10.42 -12.59 11.27
N ASP A 41 -10.24 -12.18 10.00
CA ASP A 41 -11.11 -11.26 9.26
C ASP A 41 -11.21 -9.83 9.82
N ASN A 42 -10.32 -9.44 10.77
CA ASN A 42 -10.23 -8.05 11.19
C ASN A 42 -9.51 -7.21 10.11
N ILE A 43 -9.95 -5.97 9.98
CA ILE A 43 -9.32 -4.98 9.09
C ILE A 43 -8.41 -4.08 9.92
N HIS A 44 -7.18 -3.94 9.50
CA HIS A 44 -6.18 -3.09 10.13
C HIS A 44 -5.82 -1.93 9.21
N LEU A 45 -5.80 -0.73 9.76
CA LEU A 45 -5.49 0.52 9.09
C LEU A 45 -4.25 1.14 9.71
N VAL A 46 -3.27 1.51 8.88
CA VAL A 46 -2.11 2.31 9.27
C VAL A 46 -2.07 3.58 8.43
N TYR A 47 -1.60 4.68 9.03
CA TYR A 47 -1.46 5.98 8.35
C TYR A 47 -0.48 6.89 9.09
N GLY A 48 -0.04 7.95 8.42
CA GLY A 48 0.84 8.97 8.99
C GLY A 48 0.06 10.21 9.43
N ASN A 49 0.51 10.87 10.52
CA ASN A 49 0.07 12.21 10.88
C ASN A 49 1.26 12.95 11.52
N GLY A 50 1.85 13.92 10.78
CA GLY A 50 3.16 14.46 11.13
C GLY A 50 4.19 13.33 11.24
N ASP A 51 4.97 13.31 12.31
CA ASP A 51 5.96 12.26 12.58
C ASP A 51 5.35 10.98 13.20
N SER A 52 4.04 10.96 13.44
CA SER A 52 3.37 9.83 14.12
C SER A 52 2.90 8.79 13.09
N ILE A 53 3.25 7.53 13.35
CA ILE A 53 2.67 6.35 12.69
C ILE A 53 1.49 5.92 13.55
N LEU A 54 0.28 6.01 13.02
CA LEU A 54 -0.96 5.73 13.70
C LEU A 54 -1.62 4.47 13.17
N TYR A 55 -2.36 3.80 14.05
CA TYR A 55 -3.04 2.54 13.79
C TYR A 55 -4.44 2.55 14.35
N SER A 56 -5.38 1.99 13.59
CA SER A 56 -6.75 1.67 14.00
C SER A 56 -7.14 0.29 13.45
N TYR A 57 -8.13 -0.35 14.06
CA TYR A 57 -8.64 -1.63 13.56
C TYR A 57 -10.17 -1.68 13.60
N SER A 58 -10.72 -2.56 12.79
CA SER A 58 -12.14 -2.87 12.70
C SER A 58 -12.36 -4.37 12.85
N SER A 59 -13.26 -4.78 13.74
CA SER A 59 -13.73 -6.17 13.88
C SER A 59 -15.11 -6.40 13.25
N ASP A 60 -15.68 -5.38 12.60
CA ASP A 60 -17.01 -5.38 11.99
C ASP A 60 -16.94 -5.14 10.47
N ARG A 61 -15.89 -5.68 9.83
CA ARG A 61 -15.67 -5.62 8.37
C ARG A 61 -15.56 -4.20 7.83
N GLY A 62 -14.95 -3.29 8.60
CA GLY A 62 -14.74 -1.91 8.20
C GLY A 62 -15.94 -1.00 8.42
N SER A 63 -17.00 -1.45 9.13
CA SER A 63 -18.15 -0.60 9.44
C SER A 63 -17.81 0.47 10.46
N THR A 64 -16.99 0.12 11.46
CA THR A 64 -16.43 1.07 12.41
C THR A 64 -14.94 0.81 12.64
N PHE A 65 -14.21 1.81 13.10
CA PHE A 65 -12.79 1.69 13.45
C PHE A 65 -12.56 2.11 14.89
N SER A 66 -11.62 1.45 15.55
CA SER A 66 -11.17 1.84 16.90
C SER A 66 -10.60 3.26 16.90
N ALA A 67 -10.58 3.90 18.07
CA ALA A 67 -9.79 5.11 18.26
C ALA A 67 -8.33 4.87 17.83
N PRO A 68 -7.66 5.89 17.24
CA PRO A 68 -6.27 5.78 16.83
C PRO A 68 -5.34 5.46 18.01
N SER A 69 -4.40 4.55 17.79
CA SER A 69 -3.29 4.28 18.70
C SER A 69 -1.95 4.55 18.03
N LEU A 70 -0.99 5.03 18.82
CA LEU A 70 0.36 5.32 18.32
C LEU A 70 1.14 4.01 18.18
N ILE A 71 1.71 3.77 16.99
CA ILE A 71 2.72 2.73 16.78
C ILE A 71 4.07 3.25 17.23
N SER A 72 4.50 4.38 16.65
CA SER A 72 5.78 5.02 16.93
C SER A 72 5.80 6.46 16.45
N ILE A 73 6.74 7.25 16.97
CA ILE A 73 7.13 8.53 16.40
C ILE A 73 8.40 8.29 15.59
N LEU A 74 8.32 8.54 14.29
CA LEU A 74 9.45 8.47 13.37
C LEU A 74 9.76 9.88 12.86
N PRO A 75 10.82 10.52 13.36
CA PRO A 75 11.17 11.88 12.95
C PRO A 75 11.31 11.99 11.43
N LYS A 76 10.66 13.01 10.85
CA LYS A 76 10.57 13.22 9.40
C LYS A 76 9.93 12.03 8.67
N LEU A 77 8.87 11.48 9.21
CA LEU A 77 8.08 10.43 8.55
C LEU A 77 7.66 10.90 7.14
N ALA A 78 8.01 10.12 6.12
CA ALA A 78 7.50 10.34 4.77
C ALA A 78 6.05 9.85 4.69
N ALA A 79 5.08 10.76 4.63
CA ALA A 79 3.66 10.45 4.55
C ALA A 79 2.94 11.40 3.59
N SER A 80 3.27 11.35 2.30
CA SER A 80 2.63 12.14 1.23
C SER A 80 2.97 11.58 -0.15
N HIS A 81 2.16 11.87 -1.16
CA HIS A 81 2.47 11.59 -2.57
C HIS A 81 2.92 10.12 -2.82
N THR A 82 2.10 9.15 -2.44
CA THR A 82 2.36 7.69 -2.53
C THR A 82 3.41 7.14 -1.55
N ARG A 83 4.00 8.00 -0.72
CA ARG A 83 4.90 7.64 0.38
C ARG A 83 4.11 7.51 1.66
N GLY A 84 4.31 6.47 2.43
CA GLY A 84 3.61 6.31 3.72
C GLY A 84 3.84 4.93 4.32
N PRO A 85 3.38 4.75 5.57
CA PRO A 85 3.51 3.47 6.23
C PRO A 85 2.75 2.37 5.45
N GLN A 86 3.30 1.18 5.44
CA GLN A 86 2.71 -0.02 4.83
C GLN A 86 2.42 -1.02 5.92
N ILE A 87 1.37 -1.83 5.76
CA ILE A 87 1.00 -2.86 6.71
C ILE A 87 0.75 -4.19 6.02
N ALA A 88 1.22 -5.28 6.63
CA ALA A 88 0.96 -6.64 6.21
C ALA A 88 0.59 -7.52 7.42
N SER A 89 -0.16 -8.58 7.17
CA SER A 89 -0.50 -9.60 8.16
C SER A 89 0.29 -10.86 7.88
N THR A 90 0.98 -11.35 8.90
CA THR A 90 1.68 -12.65 8.92
C THR A 90 0.97 -13.59 9.89
N SER A 91 1.29 -14.89 9.88
CA SER A 91 0.80 -15.84 10.89
C SER A 91 1.27 -15.48 12.31
N LYS A 92 2.28 -14.62 12.45
CA LYS A 92 2.87 -14.16 13.73
C LYS A 92 2.31 -12.82 14.21
N GLY A 93 1.42 -12.20 13.43
CA GLY A 93 0.79 -10.93 13.75
C GLY A 93 0.95 -9.90 12.64
N LEU A 94 0.95 -8.62 13.00
CA LEU A 94 1.04 -7.52 12.04
C LEU A 94 2.46 -7.00 11.92
N THR A 95 2.83 -6.64 10.71
CA THR A 95 4.08 -5.94 10.39
C THR A 95 3.76 -4.61 9.72
N VAL A 96 4.32 -3.53 10.24
CA VAL A 96 4.26 -2.20 9.62
C VAL A 96 5.65 -1.78 9.23
N THR A 97 5.83 -1.26 8.02
CA THR A 97 7.07 -0.58 7.62
C THR A 97 6.81 0.89 7.35
N ALA A 98 7.75 1.75 7.71
CA ALA A 98 7.70 3.18 7.46
C ALA A 98 9.09 3.71 7.11
N CYS A 99 9.16 4.71 6.22
CA CYS A 99 10.39 5.36 5.81
C CYS A 99 10.40 6.82 6.30
N ASN A 100 11.55 7.31 6.72
CA ASN A 100 11.75 8.73 6.96
C ASN A 100 12.32 9.42 5.72
N GLU A 101 12.26 10.75 5.67
CA GLU A 101 12.80 11.56 4.56
C GLU A 101 14.30 11.40 4.34
N MET A 102 15.02 10.82 5.31
CA MET A 102 16.45 10.52 5.18
C MET A 102 16.69 9.27 4.33
N GLY A 103 15.68 8.44 4.11
CA GLY A 103 15.78 7.18 3.37
C GLY A 103 16.08 5.98 4.26
N ASP A 104 15.67 6.03 5.53
CA ASP A 104 15.81 4.94 6.48
C ASP A 104 14.45 4.26 6.68
N ILE A 105 14.39 2.97 6.43
CA ILE A 105 13.18 2.17 6.56
C ILE A 105 13.22 1.40 7.88
N PHE A 106 12.15 1.56 8.66
CA PHE A 106 11.94 0.84 9.93
C PHE A 106 10.71 -0.04 9.84
N SER A 107 10.75 -1.16 10.56
CA SER A 107 9.60 -2.04 10.76
C SER A 107 9.19 -2.09 12.22
N PHE A 108 7.90 -2.26 12.46
CA PHE A 108 7.27 -2.39 13.76
C PHE A 108 6.38 -3.62 13.70
N ALA A 109 6.63 -4.59 14.59
CA ALA A 109 5.87 -5.82 14.68
C ALA A 109 4.87 -5.75 15.83
N LYS A 110 3.65 -6.26 15.62
CA LYS A 110 2.64 -6.44 16.66
C LYS A 110 2.30 -7.91 16.75
N ASP A 111 2.68 -8.53 17.82
CA ASP A 111 2.39 -9.94 18.11
C ASP A 111 1.06 -10.13 18.86
N GLY A 112 0.78 -11.37 19.22
CA GLY A 112 -0.43 -11.74 19.98
C GLY A 112 -0.57 -11.07 21.36
N SER A 113 0.47 -10.41 21.91
CA SER A 113 0.37 -9.61 23.11
C SER A 113 -0.32 -8.26 22.91
N GLY A 114 -0.51 -7.87 21.64
CA GLY A 114 -1.14 -6.62 21.25
C GLY A 114 -0.24 -5.38 21.36
N LYS A 115 1.04 -5.54 21.69
CA LYS A 115 2.01 -4.45 21.77
C LYS A 115 2.85 -4.37 20.50
N TRP A 116 3.19 -3.15 20.10
CA TRP A 116 4.14 -2.89 19.01
C TRP A 116 5.58 -3.03 19.53
N SER A 117 6.43 -3.64 18.72
CA SER A 117 7.89 -3.71 18.98
C SER A 117 8.55 -2.34 18.82
N GLN A 118 9.76 -2.21 19.33
CA GLN A 118 10.66 -1.14 18.92
C GLN A 118 11.02 -1.32 17.44
N GLY A 119 11.27 -0.20 16.73
CA GLY A 119 11.59 -0.24 15.30
C GLY A 119 12.87 -1.03 15.00
N ALA A 120 12.76 -2.00 14.08
CA ALA A 120 13.91 -2.70 13.50
C ALA A 120 14.26 -2.09 12.14
N ARG A 121 15.55 -2.08 11.76
CA ARG A 121 15.99 -1.61 10.44
C ARG A 121 15.62 -2.63 9.36
N VAL A 122 15.13 -2.14 8.24
CA VAL A 122 14.82 -2.94 7.04
C VAL A 122 15.92 -2.81 6.00
N ASN A 123 16.34 -1.58 5.66
CA ASN A 123 17.50 -1.34 4.81
C ASN A 123 18.79 -1.47 5.62
N ASP A 124 19.74 -2.27 5.13
CA ASP A 124 21.01 -2.57 5.81
C ASP A 124 22.10 -1.51 5.61
N MET A 125 21.84 -0.47 4.83
CA MET A 125 22.66 0.70 4.64
C MET A 125 21.83 1.96 4.92
N ASP A 126 22.42 2.94 5.59
CA ASP A 126 21.74 4.19 5.95
C ASP A 126 21.45 5.05 4.73
N THR A 127 20.35 5.77 4.79
CA THR A 127 19.98 6.85 3.87
C THR A 127 19.94 6.47 2.39
N VAL A 128 19.64 5.22 2.05
CA VAL A 128 19.62 4.74 0.65
C VAL A 128 18.23 4.76 0.00
N ALA A 129 17.17 4.70 0.78
CA ALA A 129 15.79 4.72 0.27
C ALA A 129 15.24 6.16 0.17
N LYS A 130 16.00 7.09 -0.40
CA LYS A 130 15.72 8.55 -0.40
C LYS A 130 14.45 8.95 -1.14
N GLU A 131 13.97 8.12 -2.05
CA GLU A 131 12.68 8.35 -2.70
C GLU A 131 11.50 8.06 -1.77
N ASN A 132 11.74 7.37 -0.64
CA ASN A 132 10.76 6.94 0.36
C ASN A 132 9.61 6.10 -0.22
N LEU A 133 9.81 5.56 -1.42
CA LEU A 133 8.84 4.76 -2.18
C LEU A 133 9.12 3.29 -1.89
N MET A 134 8.21 2.68 -1.12
CA MET A 134 8.32 1.29 -0.69
C MET A 134 6.97 0.59 -0.72
N ALA A 135 6.98 -0.74 -0.74
CA ALA A 135 5.81 -1.58 -0.56
C ALA A 135 6.13 -2.76 0.35
N LEU A 136 5.10 -3.32 0.96
CA LEU A 136 5.16 -4.47 1.87
C LEU A 136 4.01 -5.42 1.55
N ALA A 137 4.30 -6.72 1.49
CA ALA A 137 3.30 -7.77 1.42
C ALA A 137 3.73 -8.97 2.25
N ALA A 138 2.77 -9.80 2.64
CA ALA A 138 3.06 -11.04 3.37
C ALA A 138 2.05 -12.14 3.03
N ASP A 139 2.48 -13.39 3.16
CA ASP A 139 1.64 -14.58 3.19
C ASP A 139 2.27 -15.61 4.14
N GLY A 140 1.48 -16.19 5.05
CA GLY A 140 1.99 -17.06 6.10
C GLY A 140 3.01 -16.34 7.00
N ASP A 141 4.19 -16.92 7.16
CA ASP A 141 5.30 -16.32 7.92
C ASP A 141 6.15 -15.37 7.10
N ASN A 142 6.03 -15.40 5.76
CA ASN A 142 6.88 -14.67 4.86
C ASN A 142 6.37 -13.25 4.65
N ALA A 143 7.11 -12.24 5.09
CA ALA A 143 6.92 -10.84 4.73
C ALA A 143 8.06 -10.39 3.81
N PHE A 144 7.74 -9.60 2.79
CA PHE A 144 8.69 -9.06 1.85
C PHE A 144 8.47 -7.57 1.66
N ALA A 145 9.52 -6.79 1.90
CA ALA A 145 9.57 -5.34 1.65
C ALA A 145 10.38 -5.04 0.41
N VAL A 146 9.95 -4.07 -0.39
CA VAL A 146 10.63 -3.62 -1.61
C VAL A 146 10.66 -2.10 -1.66
N TRP A 147 11.77 -1.53 -2.16
CA TRP A 147 11.95 -0.07 -2.25
C TRP A 147 12.85 0.35 -3.41
N LEU A 148 12.84 1.65 -3.70
CA LEU A 148 13.84 2.29 -4.56
C LEU A 148 15.08 2.62 -3.72
N ASP A 149 16.24 2.14 -4.15
CA ASP A 149 17.51 2.21 -3.43
C ASP A 149 18.58 2.94 -4.25
N LEU A 150 19.21 3.93 -3.65
CA LEU A 150 20.21 4.83 -4.25
C LEU A 150 21.64 4.53 -3.83
N ARG A 151 21.92 3.35 -3.22
CA ARG A 151 23.28 3.03 -2.72
C ARG A 151 24.40 3.17 -3.75
N ASP A 152 24.07 2.98 -5.03
CA ASP A 152 24.99 3.11 -6.16
C ASP A 152 24.74 4.38 -6.99
N LYS A 153 24.14 5.43 -6.40
CA LYS A 153 23.81 6.73 -7.02
C LYS A 153 22.66 6.68 -8.04
N HIS A 154 22.22 5.52 -8.46
CA HIS A 154 21.10 5.31 -9.38
C HIS A 154 20.04 4.44 -8.74
N ASN A 155 18.77 4.78 -8.93
CA ASN A 155 17.69 4.01 -8.36
C ASN A 155 17.65 2.60 -8.94
N LYS A 156 17.67 1.62 -8.06
CA LYS A 156 17.50 0.20 -8.32
C LYS A 156 16.36 -0.32 -7.45
N ILE A 157 15.82 -1.47 -7.78
CA ILE A 157 14.85 -2.15 -6.92
C ILE A 157 15.61 -3.06 -5.97
N PHE A 158 15.47 -2.80 -4.66
CA PHE A 158 15.97 -3.65 -3.60
C PHE A 158 14.84 -4.19 -2.76
N GLY A 159 15.11 -5.27 -2.03
CA GLY A 159 14.17 -5.86 -1.10
C GLY A 159 14.85 -6.60 0.04
N ALA A 160 14.04 -6.93 1.03
CA ALA A 160 14.41 -7.78 2.16
C ALA A 160 13.21 -8.62 2.59
N LYS A 161 13.47 -9.83 3.12
CA LYS A 161 12.46 -10.71 3.69
C LYS A 161 12.56 -10.76 5.22
N SER A 162 11.41 -11.00 5.84
CA SER A 162 11.30 -11.35 7.25
C SER A 162 10.48 -12.63 7.38
N THR A 163 10.88 -13.51 8.29
CA THR A 163 10.17 -14.76 8.62
C THR A 163 9.75 -14.80 10.10
N ASP A 164 9.88 -13.68 10.79
CA ASP A 164 9.59 -13.55 12.23
C ASP A 164 8.54 -12.46 12.54
N GLY A 165 7.73 -12.11 11.52
CA GLY A 165 6.68 -11.11 11.66
C GLY A 165 7.20 -9.67 11.65
N GLY A 166 8.32 -9.41 10.97
CA GLY A 166 8.92 -8.07 10.84
C GLY A 166 9.79 -7.64 12.01
N LYS A 167 10.15 -8.55 12.92
CA LYS A 167 11.06 -8.27 14.05
C LYS A 167 12.51 -8.16 13.60
N SER A 168 12.88 -8.93 12.57
CA SER A 168 14.17 -8.84 11.91
C SER A 168 14.05 -9.04 10.40
N TRP A 169 15.07 -8.60 9.66
CA TRP A 169 15.10 -8.63 8.19
C TRP A 169 16.39 -9.24 7.68
N SER A 170 16.31 -9.91 6.54
CA SER A 170 17.48 -10.45 5.84
C SER A 170 18.42 -9.33 5.39
N LYS A 171 19.62 -9.70 4.96
CA LYS A 171 20.45 -8.81 4.13
C LYS A 171 19.63 -8.35 2.93
N ASN A 172 19.88 -7.09 2.53
CA ASN A 172 19.17 -6.56 1.36
C ASN A 172 19.70 -7.21 0.08
N ILE A 173 18.78 -7.52 -0.82
CA ILE A 173 19.09 -8.07 -2.13
C ILE A 173 18.72 -7.07 -3.23
N MET A 174 19.56 -6.95 -4.23
CA MET A 174 19.24 -6.23 -5.44
C MET A 174 18.34 -7.10 -6.30
N ILE A 175 17.09 -6.68 -6.49
CA ILE A 175 16.09 -7.38 -7.29
C ILE A 175 16.26 -7.04 -8.76
N TYR A 176 16.47 -5.74 -9.06
CA TYR A 176 16.60 -5.27 -10.44
C TYR A 176 17.43 -3.99 -10.54
N ALA A 177 18.28 -3.96 -11.57
CA ALA A 177 18.96 -2.76 -12.03
C ALA A 177 18.63 -2.55 -13.52
N SER A 178 18.25 -1.33 -13.89
CA SER A 178 17.97 -1.01 -15.29
C SER A 178 19.26 -1.00 -16.10
N PRO A 179 19.28 -1.56 -17.35
CA PRO A 179 20.39 -1.38 -18.28
C PRO A 179 20.72 0.09 -18.58
N ASP A 180 19.71 0.97 -18.53
CA ASP A 180 19.86 2.42 -18.71
C ASP A 180 20.16 3.14 -17.37
N THR A 181 20.89 2.47 -16.49
CA THR A 181 21.41 2.95 -15.19
C THR A 181 20.38 3.09 -14.08
N THR A 182 19.18 3.59 -14.32
CA THR A 182 18.18 3.85 -13.27
C THR A 182 16.80 3.27 -13.62
N VAL A 183 16.05 2.83 -12.62
CA VAL A 183 14.60 2.62 -12.75
C VAL A 183 13.88 3.98 -12.63
N CYS A 184 12.56 4.01 -12.84
CA CYS A 184 11.79 5.25 -12.67
C CYS A 184 11.80 5.71 -11.20
N GLU A 185 12.40 6.86 -10.93
CA GLU A 185 12.71 7.35 -9.57
C GLU A 185 11.48 7.81 -8.77
N CYS A 186 10.35 8.01 -9.43
CA CYS A 186 9.19 8.64 -8.83
C CYS A 186 7.94 7.74 -8.75
N CYS A 187 8.08 6.47 -9.07
CA CYS A 187 6.97 5.53 -9.08
C CYS A 187 7.15 4.47 -8.01
N LYS A 188 6.15 4.39 -7.11
CA LYS A 188 6.15 3.39 -6.04
C LYS A 188 6.15 1.98 -6.64
N PRO A 189 7.07 1.09 -6.23
CA PRO A 189 6.98 -0.32 -6.58
C PRO A 189 5.78 -0.96 -5.88
N SER A 190 5.31 -2.08 -6.41
CA SER A 190 4.29 -2.91 -5.77
C SER A 190 4.82 -4.31 -5.54
N VAL A 191 4.38 -4.96 -4.48
CA VAL A 191 4.78 -6.33 -4.14
C VAL A 191 3.55 -7.14 -3.75
N ALA A 192 3.55 -8.41 -4.15
CA ALA A 192 2.58 -9.39 -3.68
C ALA A 192 3.30 -10.70 -3.36
N VAL A 193 2.88 -11.35 -2.28
CA VAL A 193 3.44 -12.61 -1.80
C VAL A 193 2.32 -13.65 -1.77
N LYS A 194 2.61 -14.84 -2.28
CA LYS A 194 1.74 -16.00 -2.17
C LYS A 194 2.59 -17.26 -2.06
N GLU A 195 2.51 -17.93 -0.90
CA GLU A 195 3.36 -19.07 -0.59
C GLU A 195 4.85 -18.70 -0.76
N ASN A 196 5.59 -19.41 -1.61
CA ASN A 196 6.99 -19.14 -1.92
C ASN A 196 7.18 -18.13 -3.07
N ASN A 197 6.09 -17.64 -3.68
CA ASN A 197 6.19 -16.70 -4.78
C ASN A 197 6.16 -15.25 -4.29
N VAL A 198 7.12 -14.47 -4.75
CA VAL A 198 7.18 -13.02 -4.55
C VAL A 198 7.15 -12.35 -5.92
N TYR A 199 6.15 -11.50 -6.15
CA TYR A 199 5.99 -10.73 -7.37
C TYR A 199 6.28 -9.26 -7.09
N VAL A 200 7.19 -8.66 -7.84
CA VAL A 200 7.54 -7.24 -7.72
C VAL A 200 7.25 -6.55 -9.04
N MET A 201 6.37 -5.56 -9.02
CA MET A 201 6.07 -4.70 -10.15
C MET A 201 6.69 -3.32 -9.93
N PHE A 202 7.33 -2.79 -10.96
CA PHE A 202 7.97 -1.49 -10.90
C PHE A 202 7.95 -0.82 -12.27
N ARG A 203 8.01 0.51 -12.27
CA ARG A 203 8.20 1.26 -13.51
C ARG A 203 9.68 1.36 -13.81
N ASN A 204 10.09 0.93 -15.00
CA ASN A 204 11.45 1.02 -15.46
C ASN A 204 11.65 2.24 -16.38
N TRP A 205 12.86 2.77 -16.39
CA TRP A 205 13.34 3.66 -17.44
C TRP A 205 14.22 2.83 -18.35
N LEU A 206 13.81 2.66 -19.61
CA LEU A 206 14.57 1.87 -20.59
C LEU A 206 14.31 2.39 -22.00
N ASN A 207 15.38 2.72 -22.75
CA ASN A 207 15.31 3.23 -24.12
C ASN A 207 14.36 4.45 -24.26
N GLY A 208 14.40 5.37 -23.28
CA GLY A 208 13.54 6.55 -23.23
C GLY A 208 12.07 6.30 -22.88
N ASN A 209 11.69 5.07 -22.53
CA ASN A 209 10.34 4.69 -22.15
C ASN A 209 10.21 4.44 -20.64
N ARG A 210 9.04 4.80 -20.09
CA ARG A 210 8.67 4.54 -18.67
C ARG A 210 7.58 3.49 -18.61
N ASP A 211 7.94 2.25 -18.86
CA ASP A 211 7.01 1.11 -18.90
C ASP A 211 7.02 0.30 -17.60
N LEU A 212 5.94 -0.44 -17.33
CA LEU A 212 5.85 -1.33 -16.19
C LEU A 212 6.49 -2.68 -16.50
N TYR A 213 7.17 -3.21 -15.50
CA TYR A 213 7.81 -4.52 -15.52
C TYR A 213 7.38 -5.32 -14.28
N LEU A 214 7.30 -6.63 -14.45
CA LEU A 214 7.12 -7.58 -13.38
C LEU A 214 8.33 -8.50 -13.30
N ILE A 215 8.81 -8.75 -12.11
CA ILE A 215 9.83 -9.75 -11.80
C ILE A 215 9.32 -10.68 -10.71
N GLN A 216 9.67 -11.96 -10.77
CA GLN A 216 9.18 -12.98 -9.86
C GLN A 216 10.33 -13.75 -9.22
N SER A 217 10.15 -14.07 -7.96
CA SER A 217 10.85 -15.11 -7.21
C SER A 217 9.91 -16.28 -6.97
N SER A 218 10.43 -17.50 -6.94
CA SER A 218 9.73 -18.72 -6.55
C SER A 218 10.34 -19.41 -5.32
N ASP A 219 11.26 -18.74 -4.63
CA ASP A 219 12.02 -19.22 -3.48
C ASP A 219 11.93 -18.24 -2.29
N SER A 220 10.75 -17.66 -2.08
CA SER A 220 10.44 -16.71 -1.00
C SER A 220 11.30 -15.44 -1.03
N GLY A 221 11.76 -15.04 -2.23
CA GLY A 221 12.52 -13.81 -2.42
C GLY A 221 14.04 -14.00 -2.26
N ASP A 222 14.57 -15.21 -2.24
CA ASP A 222 16.02 -15.43 -2.19
C ASP A 222 16.69 -15.13 -3.53
N THR A 223 16.03 -15.49 -4.64
CA THR A 223 16.48 -15.17 -6.00
C THR A 223 15.32 -14.68 -6.86
N PHE A 224 15.62 -13.88 -7.86
CA PHE A 224 14.64 -13.33 -8.80
C PHE A 224 15.01 -13.71 -10.24
N GLY A 225 14.00 -14.04 -11.04
CA GLY A 225 14.13 -14.34 -12.45
C GLY A 225 14.39 -13.09 -13.31
N GLN A 226 14.04 -13.16 -14.59
CA GLN A 226 14.12 -12.01 -15.50
C GLN A 226 12.90 -11.12 -15.38
N ALA A 227 13.12 -9.79 -15.37
CA ALA A 227 12.04 -8.81 -15.43
C ALA A 227 11.36 -8.85 -16.81
N LYS A 228 10.02 -8.95 -16.81
CA LYS A 228 9.20 -8.98 -18.02
C LYS A 228 8.39 -7.69 -18.12
N LYS A 229 8.42 -7.05 -19.29
CA LYS A 229 7.56 -5.91 -19.56
C LYS A 229 6.09 -6.34 -19.51
N LEU A 230 5.24 -5.50 -18.94
CA LEU A 230 3.79 -5.69 -18.89
C LEU A 230 3.14 -4.99 -20.08
N GLY A 231 2.29 -5.74 -20.79
CA GLY A 231 1.61 -5.29 -21.99
C GLY A 231 2.54 -5.00 -23.16
N ARG A 232 1.97 -4.53 -24.27
CA ARG A 232 2.70 -4.25 -25.52
C ARG A 232 3.05 -2.77 -25.71
N GLY A 233 2.17 -1.88 -25.24
CA GLY A 233 2.34 -0.45 -25.43
C GLY A 233 3.52 0.12 -24.63
N SER A 234 4.03 1.27 -25.09
CA SER A 234 5.14 1.98 -24.45
C SER A 234 4.81 3.44 -24.20
N TRP A 235 5.46 4.01 -23.20
CA TRP A 235 5.31 5.40 -22.81
C TRP A 235 6.64 6.15 -22.89
N ALA A 236 6.92 6.72 -24.06
CA ALA A 236 8.00 7.70 -24.18
C ALA A 236 7.60 8.97 -23.42
N LEU A 237 8.18 9.15 -22.22
CA LEU A 237 7.90 10.26 -21.35
C LEU A 237 9.20 10.83 -20.78
N ASN A 238 9.52 12.05 -21.17
CA ASN A 238 10.55 12.85 -20.50
C ASN A 238 9.90 13.62 -19.35
N GLY A 239 9.67 12.95 -18.23
CA GLY A 239 8.96 13.50 -17.06
C GLY A 239 8.72 12.44 -16.00
N CYS A 240 8.02 12.83 -14.95
CA CYS A 240 7.75 12.00 -13.79
C CYS A 240 6.26 11.63 -13.72
N PRO A 241 5.87 10.36 -14.00
CA PRO A 241 4.46 9.97 -13.92
C PRO A 241 3.90 10.02 -12.50
N MET A 242 4.73 9.81 -11.47
CA MET A 242 4.38 9.72 -10.04
C MET A 242 3.23 8.72 -9.80
N ASP A 243 3.25 7.63 -10.52
CA ASP A 243 2.20 6.62 -10.50
C ASP A 243 2.81 5.22 -10.61
N GLY A 244 2.58 4.39 -9.60
CA GLY A 244 3.00 3.00 -9.55
C GLY A 244 2.02 2.09 -10.28
N GLY A 245 1.29 1.32 -9.53
CA GLY A 245 0.29 0.37 -9.96
C GLY A 245 -0.02 -0.60 -8.84
N GLY A 246 -0.78 -1.65 -9.12
CA GLY A 246 -1.15 -2.67 -8.16
C GLY A 246 -0.98 -4.08 -8.71
N ILE A 247 -0.78 -5.04 -7.80
CA ILE A 247 -0.77 -6.47 -8.08
C ILE A 247 -1.80 -7.14 -7.18
N ALA A 248 -2.66 -7.98 -7.75
CA ALA A 248 -3.43 -8.95 -7.01
C ALA A 248 -3.05 -10.36 -7.44
N ILE A 249 -3.14 -11.31 -6.53
CA ILE A 249 -2.92 -12.72 -6.84
C ILE A 249 -4.26 -13.44 -6.73
N SER A 250 -4.66 -14.08 -7.81
CA SER A 250 -5.88 -14.88 -7.85
C SER A 250 -5.78 -16.09 -6.92
N ASN A 251 -6.90 -16.71 -6.60
CA ASN A 251 -6.94 -17.96 -5.82
C ASN A 251 -6.14 -19.10 -6.47
N ARG A 252 -5.88 -19.01 -7.78
CA ARG A 252 -5.05 -19.99 -8.53
C ARG A 252 -3.56 -19.65 -8.51
N GLY A 253 -3.14 -18.59 -7.80
CA GLY A 253 -1.77 -18.14 -7.71
C GLY A 253 -1.29 -17.29 -8.90
N ASN A 254 -2.17 -16.94 -9.85
CA ASN A 254 -1.81 -16.11 -10.99
C ASN A 254 -1.85 -14.63 -10.60
N PRO A 255 -0.78 -13.87 -10.87
CA PRO A 255 -0.77 -12.43 -10.66
C PRO A 255 -1.57 -11.73 -11.77
N GLU A 256 -2.29 -10.68 -11.39
CA GLU A 256 -2.86 -9.70 -12.29
C GLU A 256 -2.40 -8.32 -11.87
N THR A 257 -2.10 -7.48 -12.83
CA THR A 257 -1.47 -6.17 -12.61
C THR A 257 -2.33 -5.06 -13.20
N VAL A 258 -2.38 -3.92 -12.52
CA VAL A 258 -3.07 -2.71 -12.98
C VAL A 258 -2.13 -1.53 -12.92
N TRP A 259 -2.14 -0.67 -13.95
CA TRP A 259 -1.29 0.52 -13.99
C TRP A 259 -1.87 1.62 -14.87
N ASN A 260 -1.30 2.82 -14.72
CA ASN A 260 -1.56 3.97 -15.59
C ASN A 260 -0.49 4.10 -16.68
N ARG A 261 -0.92 4.38 -17.91
CA ARG A 261 -0.09 4.85 -19.03
C ARG A 261 -0.81 5.99 -19.76
N LYS A 262 -0.23 7.19 -19.77
CA LYS A 262 -0.79 8.38 -20.44
C LYS A 262 -2.21 8.75 -19.96
N GLY A 263 -2.52 8.56 -18.67
CA GLY A 263 -3.84 8.86 -18.12
C GLY A 263 -4.90 7.79 -18.40
N VAL A 264 -4.52 6.63 -18.92
CA VAL A 264 -5.39 5.46 -19.14
C VAL A 264 -4.97 4.34 -18.19
N ILE A 265 -5.95 3.71 -17.56
CA ILE A 265 -5.76 2.57 -16.67
C ILE A 265 -5.80 1.29 -17.49
N TYR A 266 -4.76 0.49 -17.37
CA TYR A 266 -4.63 -0.81 -18.03
C TYR A 266 -4.56 -1.94 -17.01
N VAL A 267 -5.10 -3.10 -17.39
CA VAL A 267 -4.94 -4.37 -16.68
C VAL A 267 -4.25 -5.37 -17.58
N CYS A 268 -3.45 -6.26 -16.99
CA CYS A 268 -2.75 -7.29 -17.72
C CYS A 268 -2.39 -8.48 -16.80
N GLU A 269 -2.70 -9.68 -17.25
CA GLU A 269 -2.00 -10.87 -16.78
C GLU A 269 -0.60 -10.90 -17.41
N PRO A 270 0.47 -11.15 -16.64
CA PRO A 270 1.83 -11.19 -17.21
C PRO A 270 1.95 -12.14 -18.40
N GLY A 271 2.49 -11.61 -19.50
CA GLY A 271 2.65 -12.36 -20.76
C GLY A 271 1.46 -12.28 -21.72
N LYS A 272 0.34 -11.65 -21.31
CA LYS A 272 -0.80 -11.35 -22.19
C LYS A 272 -0.77 -9.90 -22.67
N GLU A 273 -1.71 -9.54 -23.53
CA GLU A 273 -1.95 -8.16 -23.93
C GLU A 273 -2.65 -7.40 -22.79
N GLU A 274 -2.41 -6.09 -22.72
CA GLU A 274 -3.11 -5.22 -21.81
C GLU A 274 -4.51 -4.88 -22.30
N GLU A 275 -5.45 -4.74 -21.38
CA GLU A 275 -6.82 -4.27 -21.62
C GLU A 275 -7.03 -2.92 -20.95
N GLU A 276 -7.76 -2.02 -21.60
CA GLU A 276 -8.12 -0.71 -21.06
C GLU A 276 -9.34 -0.82 -20.14
N LEU A 277 -9.23 -0.28 -18.91
CA LEU A 277 -10.33 -0.20 -17.95
C LEU A 277 -11.01 1.17 -17.90
N GLY A 278 -10.27 2.23 -18.18
CA GLY A 278 -10.78 3.59 -18.11
C GLY A 278 -9.69 4.64 -18.05
N LYS A 279 -10.08 5.89 -17.76
CA LYS A 279 -9.15 7.01 -17.62
C LYS A 279 -8.90 7.30 -16.14
N GLY A 280 -7.67 7.68 -15.80
CA GLY A 280 -7.36 8.06 -14.44
C GLY A 280 -5.90 7.79 -14.04
N LYS A 281 -5.65 7.80 -12.72
CA LYS A 281 -4.34 7.58 -12.10
C LYS A 281 -4.48 6.96 -10.70
N ASN A 282 -3.35 6.59 -10.09
CA ASN A 282 -3.30 6.03 -8.73
C ASN A 282 -4.22 4.80 -8.58
N CYS A 283 -4.06 3.85 -9.47
CA CYS A 283 -4.90 2.66 -9.50
C CYS A 283 -4.40 1.58 -8.53
N THR A 284 -5.35 0.79 -8.06
CA THR A 284 -5.14 -0.39 -7.22
C THR A 284 -6.10 -1.51 -7.62
N ILE A 285 -5.79 -2.73 -7.21
CA ILE A 285 -6.54 -3.95 -7.52
C ILE A 285 -6.67 -4.82 -6.27
N GLU A 286 -7.79 -5.49 -6.13
CA GLU A 286 -8.01 -6.54 -5.14
C GLU A 286 -8.73 -7.72 -5.79
N SER A 287 -8.30 -8.94 -5.50
CA SER A 287 -8.95 -10.16 -5.96
C SER A 287 -9.92 -10.69 -4.91
N VAL A 288 -11.17 -10.89 -5.30
CA VAL A 288 -12.25 -11.36 -4.43
C VAL A 288 -12.92 -12.54 -5.09
N ASN A 289 -12.79 -13.72 -4.47
CA ASN A 289 -13.44 -14.93 -4.93
C ASN A 289 -13.20 -15.23 -6.44
N GLY A 290 -11.94 -15.00 -6.89
CA GLY A 290 -11.52 -15.23 -8.27
C GLY A 290 -11.99 -14.17 -9.29
N LYS A 291 -12.55 -13.06 -8.81
CA LYS A 291 -12.90 -11.88 -9.60
C LYS A 291 -12.10 -10.68 -9.10
N ASN A 292 -11.75 -9.76 -10.00
CA ASN A 292 -10.99 -8.59 -9.64
C ASN A 292 -11.87 -7.34 -9.53
N VAL A 293 -11.53 -6.51 -8.56
CA VAL A 293 -12.10 -5.19 -8.33
C VAL A 293 -10.96 -4.19 -8.45
N TYR A 294 -11.23 -3.10 -9.12
CA TYR A 294 -10.23 -2.05 -9.34
C TYR A 294 -10.70 -0.73 -8.74
N ALA A 295 -9.77 0.07 -8.30
CA ALA A 295 -10.05 1.44 -7.91
C ALA A 295 -9.00 2.38 -8.49
N TRP A 296 -9.41 3.60 -8.82
CA TRP A 296 -8.50 4.65 -9.29
C TRP A 296 -9.09 6.04 -9.05
N VAL A 297 -8.31 7.07 -9.36
CA VAL A 297 -8.74 8.47 -9.33
C VAL A 297 -9.04 8.91 -10.76
N GLU A 298 -10.27 9.32 -11.03
CA GLU A 298 -10.73 9.92 -12.29
C GLU A 298 -11.26 11.33 -12.00
N ASN A 299 -10.66 12.38 -12.57
CA ASN A 299 -11.04 13.79 -12.35
C ASN A 299 -11.08 14.23 -10.87
N GLY A 300 -10.21 13.66 -10.02
CA GLY A 300 -10.17 13.98 -8.59
C GLY A 300 -11.21 13.23 -7.75
N GLU A 301 -11.90 12.25 -8.32
CA GLU A 301 -12.89 11.42 -7.65
C GLU A 301 -12.46 9.95 -7.64
N ILE A 302 -12.85 9.23 -6.59
CA ILE A 302 -12.56 7.82 -6.40
C ILE A 302 -13.57 6.98 -7.17
N ILE A 303 -13.08 6.20 -8.11
CA ILE A 303 -13.89 5.26 -8.91
C ILE A 303 -13.57 3.82 -8.51
N ILE A 304 -14.61 3.05 -8.26
CA ILE A 304 -14.55 1.58 -8.11
C ILE A 304 -15.14 0.95 -9.38
N LEU A 305 -14.40 0.03 -9.99
CA LEU A 305 -14.88 -0.82 -11.06
C LEU A 305 -15.14 -2.22 -10.49
N LYS A 306 -16.41 -2.61 -10.48
CA LYS A 306 -16.87 -3.93 -10.01
C LYS A 306 -16.62 -5.02 -11.06
N PRO A 307 -16.64 -6.31 -10.67
CA PRO A 307 -16.39 -7.43 -11.60
C PRO A 307 -17.33 -7.48 -12.81
N GLN A 308 -18.54 -6.92 -12.68
CA GLN A 308 -19.55 -6.88 -13.76
C GLN A 308 -19.36 -5.71 -14.72
N GLY A 309 -18.29 -4.93 -14.57
CA GLY A 309 -18.00 -3.75 -15.38
C GLY A 309 -18.73 -2.48 -14.94
N MET A 310 -19.49 -2.52 -13.82
CA MET A 310 -20.17 -1.36 -13.28
C MET A 310 -19.21 -0.46 -12.50
N LYS A 311 -19.21 0.83 -12.82
CA LYS A 311 -18.48 1.85 -12.08
C LYS A 311 -19.32 2.42 -10.93
N LYS A 312 -18.70 2.62 -9.77
CA LYS A 312 -19.26 3.37 -8.64
C LYS A 312 -18.34 4.51 -8.30
N ASN A 313 -18.87 5.73 -8.25
CA ASN A 313 -18.17 6.93 -7.80
C ASN A 313 -18.39 7.07 -6.29
N LEU A 314 -17.28 7.24 -5.54
CA LEU A 314 -17.29 7.43 -4.08
C LEU A 314 -17.07 8.88 -3.66
N GLY A 315 -16.93 9.82 -4.61
CA GLY A 315 -16.69 11.23 -4.36
C GLY A 315 -15.21 11.60 -4.41
N LYS A 316 -14.92 12.82 -3.98
CA LYS A 316 -13.58 13.43 -4.05
C LYS A 316 -12.56 12.66 -3.22
N GLY A 317 -11.33 12.63 -3.73
CA GLY A 317 -10.21 12.08 -3.00
C GLY A 317 -9.06 11.59 -3.88
N HIS A 318 -8.06 11.03 -3.19
CA HIS A 318 -6.81 10.56 -3.79
C HIS A 318 -6.38 9.23 -3.16
N LEU A 319 -5.53 8.48 -3.88
CA LEU A 319 -4.82 7.32 -3.38
C LEU A 319 -5.74 6.26 -2.74
N PRO A 320 -6.72 5.74 -3.49
CA PRO A 320 -7.61 4.70 -2.97
C PRO A 320 -6.83 3.44 -2.64
N VAL A 321 -7.18 2.82 -1.52
CA VAL A 321 -6.75 1.48 -1.13
C VAL A 321 -7.99 0.64 -0.91
N ILE A 322 -8.05 -0.52 -1.53
CA ILE A 322 -9.19 -1.43 -1.43
C ILE A 322 -8.80 -2.75 -0.78
N LYS A 323 -9.72 -3.32 -0.02
CA LYS A 323 -9.56 -4.64 0.61
C LYS A 323 -10.89 -5.39 0.67
N ALA A 324 -10.85 -6.65 0.26
CA ALA A 324 -12.00 -7.53 0.41
C ALA A 324 -12.31 -7.75 1.89
N VAL A 325 -13.53 -7.43 2.31
CA VAL A 325 -13.98 -7.68 3.69
C VAL A 325 -14.78 -8.99 3.79
N ASN A 326 -15.36 -9.42 2.69
CA ASN A 326 -15.94 -10.75 2.47
C ASN A 326 -16.08 -11.01 0.95
N ASN A 327 -16.78 -12.06 0.56
CA ASN A 327 -16.95 -12.45 -0.86
C ASN A 327 -17.85 -11.50 -1.67
N GLU A 328 -18.55 -10.59 -1.00
CA GLU A 328 -19.57 -9.72 -1.61
C GLU A 328 -19.28 -8.24 -1.43
N HIS A 329 -18.32 -7.88 -0.58
CA HIS A 329 -18.05 -6.49 -0.23
C HIS A 329 -16.57 -6.16 -0.26
N ILE A 330 -16.29 -4.94 -0.76
CA ILE A 330 -14.99 -4.28 -0.71
C ILE A 330 -15.07 -3.09 0.25
N LEU A 331 -14.10 -2.96 1.12
CA LEU A 331 -13.80 -1.72 1.80
C LEU A 331 -12.84 -0.90 0.93
N CYS A 332 -13.18 0.35 0.67
CA CYS A 332 -12.30 1.34 0.09
C CYS A 332 -11.98 2.39 1.17
N VAL A 333 -10.70 2.72 1.34
CA VAL A 333 -10.26 3.90 2.08
C VAL A 333 -9.47 4.82 1.16
N TRP A 334 -9.56 6.12 1.38
CA TRP A 334 -8.86 7.12 0.58
C TRP A 334 -8.61 8.39 1.38
N GLU A 335 -7.77 9.25 0.84
CA GLU A 335 -7.42 10.54 1.41
C GLU A 335 -8.17 11.67 0.67
N ASP A 336 -8.78 12.60 1.44
CA ASP A 336 -9.22 13.87 0.94
C ASP A 336 -8.74 14.98 1.90
N GLY A 337 -7.81 15.80 1.44
CA GLY A 337 -7.06 16.73 2.30
C GLY A 337 -6.22 15.97 3.33
N LYS A 338 -6.51 16.18 4.62
CA LYS A 338 -5.91 15.43 5.74
C LYS A 338 -6.92 14.49 6.42
N GLN A 339 -7.99 14.17 5.74
CA GLN A 339 -9.02 13.27 6.26
C GLN A 339 -8.95 11.93 5.53
N ILE A 340 -9.06 10.85 6.29
CA ILE A 340 -9.16 9.50 5.76
C ILE A 340 -10.63 9.11 5.74
N HIS A 341 -11.12 8.86 4.55
CA HIS A 341 -12.49 8.46 4.27
C HIS A 341 -12.58 6.95 4.05
N ARG A 342 -13.77 6.40 4.26
CA ARG A 342 -14.08 5.03 3.92
C ARG A 342 -15.44 4.88 3.25
N ALA A 343 -15.58 3.83 2.46
CA ALA A 343 -16.87 3.31 1.97
C ALA A 343 -16.82 1.78 1.86
N ILE A 344 -17.95 1.14 2.16
CA ILE A 344 -18.15 -0.28 1.86
C ILE A 344 -18.97 -0.36 0.58
N VAL A 345 -18.49 -1.14 -0.37
CA VAL A 345 -19.09 -1.32 -1.69
C VAL A 345 -19.45 -2.77 -1.87
N GLU A 346 -20.72 -3.03 -2.12
CA GLU A 346 -21.24 -4.33 -2.54
C GLU A 346 -20.80 -4.60 -4.00
N LEU A 347 -20.39 -5.84 -4.30
CA LEU A 347 -19.81 -6.27 -5.58
C LEU A 347 -20.85 -6.77 -6.56
#